data_a45ee44a736e39d6e31acf668c8d6038
#
_entry.id   a45ee44a736e39d6e31acf668c8d6038
#
_cell.length_a   1.000
_cell.length_b   1.000
_cell.length_c   1.000
_cell.angle_alpha   90.00
_cell.angle_beta   90.00
_cell.angle_gamma   90.00
#
_symmetry.space_group_name_H-M   'P 1'
#
loop_
_entity.id
_entity.type
_entity.pdbx_description
1 polymer ?
#
loop_
_entity_poly.entity_id
_entity_poly.type
_entity_poly.pdbx_seq_one_letter_code
_entity_poly.pdbx_strand_id
1 'polypeptide(L)'
;MTNTGDGNSGYGNSGDWNSGDWNSGNGNSGCRGTGLFCTKEFEVYSFDKPSGKKFDEIDHPSLMNYQLTEFIEAKDMTVEEKTKFPNYGQVVGCLRTYTYKEMWSRGWAKDSEENKQKFLNLPNFDADIFLEITGIDVRKTNKTCEGKTVVIEGIEYELREKK
;
A
#
# COMPACT_ATOMS: atom_id res chain seq x y z
N MET A 1 -9.55 -4.12 16.26
CA MET A 1 -9.48 -2.64 16.39
C MET A 1 -10.54 -2.18 17.36
N THR A 2 -10.23 -1.20 18.20
CA THR A 2 -11.19 -0.61 19.15
C THR A 2 -11.95 0.52 18.45
N ASN A 3 -13.16 0.81 18.97
CA ASN A 3 -13.90 2.00 18.57
C ASN A 3 -13.16 3.27 19.00
N THR A 4 -13.32 4.35 18.24
CA THR A 4 -12.94 5.72 18.64
C THR A 4 -14.18 6.57 18.69
N GLY A 5 -14.30 7.46 19.72
CA GLY A 5 -15.50 8.24 20.01
C GLY A 5 -16.46 7.55 20.99
N ASP A 6 -17.58 8.20 21.28
CA ASP A 6 -18.51 7.83 22.34
C ASP A 6 -19.74 7.08 21.81
N GLY A 7 -20.36 6.28 22.68
CA GLY A 7 -21.66 5.65 22.43
C GLY A 7 -21.73 4.63 21.31
N ASN A 8 -20.58 4.13 20.84
CA ASN A 8 -20.53 3.15 19.75
C ASN A 8 -20.87 1.74 20.22
N SER A 9 -21.63 1.01 19.42
CA SER A 9 -21.89 -0.43 19.56
C SER A 9 -21.34 -1.17 18.34
N GLY A 10 -20.70 -2.33 18.56
CA GLY A 10 -20.00 -3.07 17.51
C GLY A 10 -18.50 -2.80 17.49
N TYR A 11 -17.85 -2.97 16.36
CA TYR A 11 -16.39 -3.03 16.26
C TYR A 11 -15.83 -2.08 15.20
N GLY A 12 -14.70 -1.44 15.51
CA GLY A 12 -13.94 -0.64 14.52
C GLY A 12 -14.62 0.65 14.07
N ASN A 13 -15.56 1.19 14.87
CA ASN A 13 -16.25 2.43 14.54
C ASN A 13 -15.38 3.66 14.86
N SER A 14 -15.52 4.71 14.05
CA SER A 14 -14.91 6.04 14.25
C SER A 14 -15.99 7.11 14.25
N GLY A 15 -16.00 7.98 15.28
CA GLY A 15 -17.06 8.94 15.55
C GLY A 15 -18.02 8.43 16.62
N ASP A 16 -19.19 9.07 16.79
CA ASP A 16 -20.06 8.86 17.93
C ASP A 16 -21.38 8.16 17.55
N TRP A 17 -21.92 7.38 18.49
CA TRP A 17 -23.26 6.81 18.41
C TRP A 17 -23.49 5.89 17.19
N ASN A 18 -22.45 5.21 16.72
CA ASN A 18 -22.60 4.24 15.66
C ASN A 18 -23.00 2.86 16.19
N SER A 19 -23.82 2.13 15.42
CA SER A 19 -24.22 0.76 15.68
C SER A 19 -23.81 -0.13 14.48
N GLY A 20 -23.27 -1.31 14.78
CA GLY A 20 -22.67 -2.18 13.75
C GLY A 20 -21.16 -1.97 13.64
N ASP A 21 -20.56 -2.42 12.56
CA ASP A 21 -19.09 -2.52 12.43
C ASP A 21 -18.54 -1.59 11.36
N TRP A 22 -17.33 -1.04 11.63
CA TRP A 22 -16.55 -0.29 10.65
C TRP A 22 -17.23 0.98 10.13
N ASN A 23 -18.06 1.62 10.93
CA ASN A 23 -18.69 2.89 10.55
C ASN A 23 -17.73 4.07 10.79
N SER A 24 -17.87 5.10 9.95
CA SER A 24 -17.16 6.39 10.09
C SER A 24 -18.15 7.54 10.07
N GLY A 25 -18.08 8.44 11.04
CA GLY A 25 -19.07 9.51 11.25
C GLY A 25 -20.00 9.21 12.42
N ASN A 26 -21.16 9.82 12.48
CA ASN A 26 -22.02 9.78 13.67
C ASN A 26 -23.41 9.23 13.38
N GLY A 27 -23.92 8.44 14.33
CA GLY A 27 -25.29 7.93 14.31
C GLY A 27 -25.57 6.90 13.23
N ASN A 28 -24.55 6.28 12.66
CA ASN A 28 -24.74 5.29 11.62
C ASN A 28 -25.20 3.95 12.22
N SER A 29 -26.07 3.24 11.48
CA SER A 29 -26.56 1.92 11.84
C SER A 29 -26.37 0.96 10.69
N GLY A 30 -25.72 -0.15 10.95
CA GLY A 30 -25.30 -1.10 9.92
C GLY A 30 -23.78 -1.24 9.89
N CYS A 31 -23.23 -1.72 8.78
CA CYS A 31 -21.78 -1.92 8.64
C CYS A 31 -21.21 -1.06 7.52
N ARG A 32 -20.00 -0.55 7.73
CA ARG A 32 -19.24 0.26 6.76
C ARG A 32 -19.99 1.51 6.25
N GLY A 33 -20.86 2.08 7.08
CA GLY A 33 -21.52 3.35 6.81
C GLY A 33 -20.55 4.53 6.99
N THR A 34 -20.61 5.50 6.09
CA THR A 34 -19.82 6.73 6.22
C THR A 34 -20.71 7.95 6.12
N GLY A 35 -20.58 8.89 7.06
CA GLY A 35 -21.38 10.10 7.13
C GLY A 35 -22.27 10.18 8.37
N LEU A 36 -23.48 10.70 8.22
CA LEU A 36 -24.42 10.94 9.33
C LEU A 36 -25.71 10.17 9.12
N PHE A 37 -26.14 9.41 10.14
CA PHE A 37 -27.40 8.66 10.17
C PHE A 37 -27.61 7.72 8.97
N CYS A 38 -26.51 7.07 8.51
CA CYS A 38 -26.56 6.10 7.44
C CYS A 38 -26.97 4.72 7.97
N THR A 39 -27.85 4.03 7.25
CA THR A 39 -28.37 2.70 7.60
C THR A 39 -27.96 1.60 6.65
N LYS A 40 -27.21 1.94 5.59
CA LYS A 40 -26.80 1.01 4.53
C LYS A 40 -25.31 1.10 4.30
N GLU A 41 -24.72 -0.02 3.91
CA GLU A 41 -23.39 -0.05 3.34
C GLU A 41 -23.44 0.62 1.97
N PHE A 42 -22.55 1.59 1.76
CA PHE A 42 -22.38 2.28 0.48
C PHE A 42 -21.41 1.50 -0.42
N GLU A 43 -21.51 1.77 -1.71
CA GLU A 43 -20.46 1.34 -2.63
C GLU A 43 -19.11 1.99 -2.28
N VAL A 44 -18.03 1.28 -2.57
CA VAL A 44 -16.69 1.78 -2.35
C VAL A 44 -16.36 2.84 -3.41
N TYR A 45 -15.83 3.97 -2.97
CA TYR A 45 -15.17 4.92 -3.87
C TYR A 45 -13.73 4.46 -4.10
N SER A 46 -13.34 4.38 -5.33
CA SER A 46 -12.00 3.99 -5.75
C SER A 46 -11.51 4.97 -6.83
N PHE A 47 -10.33 5.54 -6.64
CA PHE A 47 -9.78 6.57 -7.51
C PHE A 47 -10.78 7.72 -7.78
N ASP A 48 -11.34 8.26 -6.69
CA ASP A 48 -12.29 9.39 -6.66
C ASP A 48 -13.63 9.15 -7.38
N LYS A 49 -13.94 7.91 -7.75
CA LYS A 49 -15.15 7.53 -8.47
C LYS A 49 -15.90 6.40 -7.76
N PRO A 50 -17.23 6.36 -7.85
CA PRO A 50 -18.00 5.25 -7.33
C PRO A 50 -17.64 3.97 -8.11
N SER A 51 -17.38 2.89 -7.37
CA SER A 51 -16.92 1.63 -7.96
C SER A 51 -18.04 0.73 -8.48
N GLY A 52 -19.28 1.00 -8.09
CA GLY A 52 -20.41 0.11 -8.29
C GLY A 52 -20.36 -1.17 -7.47
N LYS A 53 -19.42 -1.28 -6.53
CA LYS A 53 -19.17 -2.48 -5.71
C LYS A 53 -19.15 -2.16 -4.23
N LYS A 54 -19.51 -3.15 -3.42
CA LYS A 54 -19.27 -3.15 -1.98
C LYS A 54 -17.85 -3.60 -1.67
N PHE A 55 -17.40 -3.34 -0.43
CA PHE A 55 -16.04 -3.66 -0.02
C PHE A 55 -15.68 -5.14 -0.24
N ASP A 56 -16.57 -6.06 0.15
CA ASP A 56 -16.31 -7.51 0.05
C ASP A 56 -16.36 -8.06 -1.40
N GLU A 57 -16.82 -7.26 -2.35
CA GLU A 57 -16.87 -7.62 -3.78
C GLU A 57 -15.60 -7.22 -4.55
N ILE A 58 -14.66 -6.57 -3.85
CA ILE A 58 -13.38 -6.14 -4.43
C ILE A 58 -12.29 -7.13 -4.03
N ASP A 59 -11.51 -7.60 -4.99
CA ASP A 59 -10.30 -8.38 -4.72
C ASP A 59 -9.18 -7.44 -4.26
N HIS A 60 -9.06 -7.32 -2.93
CA HIS A 60 -8.11 -6.40 -2.32
C HIS A 60 -6.66 -6.88 -2.45
N PRO A 61 -5.73 -5.99 -2.87
CA PRO A 61 -4.31 -6.29 -2.79
C PRO A 61 -3.86 -6.43 -1.33
N SER A 62 -2.85 -7.26 -1.10
CA SER A 62 -2.21 -7.39 0.21
C SER A 62 -1.27 -6.21 0.47
N LEU A 63 -1.32 -5.65 1.67
CA LEU A 63 -0.42 -4.58 2.12
C LEU A 63 0.69 -5.05 3.07
N MET A 64 0.91 -6.36 3.17
CA MET A 64 1.89 -6.92 4.13
C MET A 64 3.32 -6.44 3.89
N ASN A 65 3.69 -6.16 2.65
CA ASN A 65 5.03 -5.70 2.27
C ASN A 65 5.22 -4.17 2.46
N TYR A 66 4.14 -3.43 2.80
CA TYR A 66 4.13 -1.97 2.84
C TYR A 66 4.20 -1.48 4.28
N GLN A 67 5.42 -1.43 4.84
CA GLN A 67 5.64 -1.05 6.24
C GLN A 67 6.51 0.20 6.33
N LEU A 68 6.06 1.17 7.14
CA LEU A 68 6.78 2.42 7.39
C LEU A 68 8.03 2.23 8.27
N THR A 69 8.10 1.12 8.99
CA THR A 69 9.24 0.82 9.87
C THR A 69 9.74 -0.58 9.63
N GLU A 70 11.03 -0.77 9.74
CA GLU A 70 11.70 -2.07 9.64
C GLU A 70 12.75 -2.17 10.74
N PHE A 71 12.81 -3.32 11.42
CA PHE A 71 13.92 -3.58 12.34
C PHE A 71 15.16 -3.96 11.54
N ILE A 72 16.25 -3.21 11.77
CA ILE A 72 17.55 -3.42 11.13
C ILE A 72 18.50 -4.01 12.16
N GLU A 73 18.99 -5.20 11.87
CA GLU A 73 19.99 -5.85 12.74
C GLU A 73 21.30 -5.03 12.77
N ALA A 74 22.01 -5.11 13.90
CA ALA A 74 23.25 -4.34 14.11
C ALA A 74 24.30 -4.52 13.01
N LYS A 75 24.36 -5.71 12.37
CA LYS A 75 25.27 -6.00 11.26
C LYS A 75 24.93 -5.22 9.99
N ASP A 76 23.66 -4.89 9.77
CA ASP A 76 23.12 -4.26 8.56
C ASP A 76 22.89 -2.74 8.74
N MET A 77 23.21 -2.22 9.94
CA MET A 77 23.12 -0.78 10.24
C MET A 77 24.22 0.02 9.56
N THR A 78 23.84 1.17 9.00
CA THR A 78 24.81 2.16 8.48
C THR A 78 25.63 2.80 9.59
N VAL A 79 26.73 3.47 9.23
CA VAL A 79 27.57 4.20 10.20
C VAL A 79 26.78 5.32 10.89
N GLU A 80 25.93 6.01 10.14
CA GLU A 80 25.07 7.09 10.66
C GLU A 80 24.05 6.55 11.66
N GLU A 81 23.43 5.41 11.38
CA GLU A 81 22.50 4.75 12.29
C GLU A 81 23.20 4.28 13.57
N LYS A 82 24.41 3.73 13.48
CA LYS A 82 25.22 3.34 14.64
C LYS A 82 25.60 4.55 15.51
N THR A 83 25.85 5.68 14.89
CA THR A 83 26.12 6.95 15.61
C THR A 83 24.86 7.49 16.30
N LYS A 84 23.70 7.41 15.62
CA LYS A 84 22.42 7.87 16.17
C LYS A 84 21.90 6.98 17.31
N PHE A 85 22.19 5.68 17.24
CA PHE A 85 21.75 4.68 18.21
C PHE A 85 22.96 3.97 18.86
N PRO A 86 23.73 4.63 19.73
CA PRO A 86 25.00 4.10 20.26
C PRO A 86 24.83 2.79 21.04
N ASN A 87 23.65 2.51 21.54
CA ASN A 87 23.33 1.27 22.28
C ASN A 87 22.88 0.11 21.37
N TYR A 88 23.07 0.22 20.05
CA TYR A 88 22.64 -0.82 19.08
C TYR A 88 23.19 -2.23 19.37
N GLY A 89 24.36 -2.31 20.00
CA GLY A 89 24.95 -3.59 20.40
C GLY A 89 24.21 -4.29 21.55
N GLN A 90 23.50 -3.55 22.41
CA GLN A 90 22.69 -4.08 23.51
C GLN A 90 21.29 -4.50 23.05
N VAL A 91 20.70 -3.72 22.12
CA VAL A 91 19.36 -3.97 21.55
C VAL A 91 19.39 -4.74 20.24
N VAL A 92 20.58 -5.16 19.79
CA VAL A 92 20.84 -5.97 18.60
C VAL A 92 20.44 -5.31 17.27
N GLY A 93 20.11 -4.00 17.27
CA GLY A 93 19.73 -3.27 16.08
C GLY A 93 19.01 -1.95 16.36
N CYS A 94 18.32 -1.44 15.34
CA CYS A 94 17.48 -0.24 15.43
C CYS A 94 16.21 -0.36 14.59
N LEU A 95 15.24 0.53 14.84
CA LEU A 95 14.11 0.75 13.95
C LEU A 95 14.48 1.82 12.92
N ARG A 96 14.44 1.43 11.63
CA ARG A 96 14.55 2.37 10.51
C ARG A 96 13.14 2.77 10.10
N THR A 97 12.92 4.07 9.95
CA THR A 97 11.65 4.64 9.48
C THR A 97 11.81 5.13 8.04
N TYR A 98 10.84 4.85 7.22
CA TYR A 98 10.78 5.25 5.82
C TYR A 98 9.74 6.35 5.61
N THR A 99 9.95 7.19 4.63
CA THR A 99 8.90 8.06 4.12
C THR A 99 7.81 7.22 3.43
N TYR A 100 6.64 7.80 3.28
CA TYR A 100 5.50 7.12 2.64
C TYR A 100 5.84 6.59 1.22
N LYS A 101 6.52 7.42 0.41
CA LYS A 101 6.95 7.02 -0.94
C LYS A 101 8.03 5.94 -0.95
N GLU A 102 8.98 5.99 0.00
CA GLU A 102 9.97 4.92 0.15
C GLU A 102 9.31 3.60 0.55
N MET A 103 8.37 3.64 1.49
CA MET A 103 7.59 2.47 1.89
C MET A 103 6.91 1.82 0.67
N TRP A 104 6.21 2.62 -0.16
CA TRP A 104 5.57 2.13 -1.37
C TRP A 104 6.57 1.54 -2.37
N SER A 105 7.66 2.26 -2.67
CA SER A 105 8.70 1.78 -3.60
C SER A 105 9.31 0.46 -3.14
N ARG A 106 9.60 0.32 -1.84
CA ARG A 106 10.16 -0.90 -1.26
C ARG A 106 9.17 -2.06 -1.26
N GLY A 107 7.92 -1.80 -0.87
CA GLY A 107 6.85 -2.78 -0.90
C GLY A 107 6.59 -3.29 -2.31
N TRP A 108 6.46 -2.39 -3.27
CA TRP A 108 6.27 -2.72 -4.68
C TRP A 108 7.40 -3.57 -5.27
N ALA A 109 8.66 -3.27 -4.92
CA ALA A 109 9.81 -4.05 -5.36
C ALA A 109 9.84 -5.49 -4.80
N LYS A 110 9.31 -5.69 -3.59
CA LYS A 110 9.23 -7.01 -2.92
C LYS A 110 7.97 -7.80 -3.28
N ASP A 111 6.98 -7.12 -3.85
CA ASP A 111 5.66 -7.69 -4.07
C ASP A 111 5.62 -8.66 -5.25
N SER A 112 4.73 -9.65 -5.17
CA SER A 112 4.49 -10.57 -6.26
C SER A 112 3.77 -9.88 -7.44
N GLU A 113 4.00 -10.36 -8.65
CA GLU A 113 3.31 -9.85 -9.83
C GLU A 113 1.78 -10.06 -9.72
N GLU A 114 1.35 -11.15 -9.07
CA GLU A 114 -0.07 -11.39 -8.80
C GLU A 114 -0.68 -10.28 -7.93
N ASN A 115 0.01 -9.91 -6.82
CA ASN A 115 -0.49 -8.85 -5.94
C ASN A 115 -0.41 -7.46 -6.59
N LYS A 116 0.64 -7.17 -7.38
CA LYS A 116 0.72 -5.97 -8.20
C LYS A 116 -0.46 -5.86 -9.17
N GLN A 117 -0.84 -6.97 -9.79
CA GLN A 117 -1.98 -7.00 -10.71
C GLN A 117 -3.31 -6.72 -9.98
N LYS A 118 -3.46 -7.10 -8.71
CA LYS A 118 -4.66 -6.75 -7.92
C LYS A 118 -4.78 -5.24 -7.73
N PHE A 119 -3.68 -4.51 -7.51
CA PHE A 119 -3.70 -3.04 -7.48
C PHE A 119 -4.18 -2.45 -8.82
N LEU A 120 -3.65 -2.98 -9.93
CA LEU A 120 -3.98 -2.48 -11.27
C LEU A 120 -5.42 -2.83 -11.71
N ASN A 121 -5.99 -3.87 -11.12
CA ASN A 121 -7.36 -4.33 -11.37
C ASN A 121 -8.40 -3.71 -10.42
N LEU A 122 -7.99 -2.84 -9.51
CA LEU A 122 -8.94 -2.12 -8.67
C LEU A 122 -9.95 -1.36 -9.54
N PRO A 123 -11.22 -1.27 -9.11
CA PRO A 123 -12.21 -0.50 -9.85
C PRO A 123 -11.74 0.92 -10.12
N ASN A 124 -12.01 1.43 -11.31
CA ASN A 124 -11.65 2.80 -11.74
C ASN A 124 -10.15 3.10 -11.66
N PHE A 125 -9.27 2.10 -11.70
CA PHE A 125 -7.83 2.31 -11.57
C PHE A 125 -7.37 3.50 -12.43
N ASP A 126 -6.66 4.42 -11.81
CA ASP A 126 -6.11 5.62 -12.44
C ASP A 126 -4.62 5.72 -12.12
N ALA A 127 -3.79 5.63 -13.17
CA ALA A 127 -2.34 5.59 -13.03
C ALA A 127 -1.74 6.94 -12.56
N ASP A 128 -2.43 8.06 -12.80
CA ASP A 128 -1.97 9.36 -12.32
C ASP A 128 -2.22 9.50 -10.83
N ILE A 129 -3.40 9.13 -10.36
CA ILE A 129 -3.72 9.11 -8.92
C ILE A 129 -2.83 8.10 -8.20
N PHE A 130 -2.60 6.92 -8.79
CA PHE A 130 -1.72 5.92 -8.22
C PHE A 130 -0.28 6.44 -8.07
N LEU A 131 0.25 7.12 -9.10
CA LEU A 131 1.56 7.77 -9.07
C LEU A 131 1.62 8.88 -8.00
N GLU A 132 0.60 9.71 -7.91
CA GLU A 132 0.55 10.80 -6.91
C GLU A 132 0.64 10.24 -5.49
N ILE A 133 -0.14 9.20 -5.18
CA ILE A 133 -0.21 8.59 -3.85
C ILE A 133 1.06 7.82 -3.52
N THR A 134 1.50 6.96 -4.43
CA THR A 134 2.56 5.97 -4.15
C THR A 134 3.95 6.39 -4.60
N GLY A 135 4.04 7.30 -5.56
CA GLY A 135 5.28 7.64 -6.26
C GLY A 135 5.71 6.61 -7.33
N ILE A 136 4.86 5.61 -7.61
CA ILE A 136 5.16 4.53 -8.57
C ILE A 136 4.45 4.82 -9.89
N ASP A 137 5.22 4.98 -10.96
CA ASP A 137 4.68 5.10 -12.30
C ASP A 137 4.57 3.72 -12.97
N VAL A 138 3.39 3.13 -12.90
CA VAL A 138 3.11 1.80 -13.48
C VAL A 138 3.07 1.79 -15.02
N ARG A 139 3.03 2.96 -15.66
CA ARG A 139 3.10 3.11 -17.12
C ARG A 139 4.54 2.96 -17.62
N LYS A 140 5.50 3.26 -16.77
CA LYS A 140 6.91 2.99 -17.01
C LYS A 140 7.14 1.49 -16.78
N THR A 141 6.72 0.68 -17.75
CA THR A 141 7.35 -0.64 -17.85
C THR A 141 8.84 -0.38 -17.90
N ASN A 142 9.62 -0.96 -17.00
CA ASN A 142 11.04 -1.10 -17.19
C ASN A 142 11.20 -1.92 -18.49
N LYS A 143 11.13 -1.21 -19.61
CA LYS A 143 11.57 -1.76 -20.91
C LYS A 143 13.08 -1.79 -20.89
N THR A 144 13.64 -2.46 -19.87
CA THR A 144 15.04 -2.81 -19.95
C THR A 144 15.17 -3.77 -21.12
N CYS A 145 16.08 -3.50 -22.00
CA CYS A 145 16.44 -4.42 -23.07
C CYS A 145 17.39 -5.50 -22.56
N GLU A 146 17.78 -5.46 -21.29
CA GLU A 146 18.73 -6.37 -20.68
C GLU A 146 18.20 -7.81 -20.70
N GLY A 147 19.01 -8.72 -21.23
CA GLY A 147 18.64 -10.13 -21.42
C GLY A 147 17.72 -10.42 -22.59
N LYS A 148 17.30 -9.41 -23.37
CA LYS A 148 16.58 -9.64 -24.64
C LYS A 148 17.56 -9.90 -25.77
N THR A 149 17.19 -10.81 -26.67
CA THR A 149 17.97 -11.07 -27.86
C THR A 149 17.40 -10.34 -29.07
N VAL A 150 18.27 -9.87 -29.96
CA VAL A 150 17.92 -9.29 -31.25
C VAL A 150 18.78 -9.94 -32.32
N VAL A 151 18.17 -10.29 -33.44
CA VAL A 151 18.91 -10.83 -34.59
C VAL A 151 19.16 -9.71 -35.58
N ILE A 152 20.44 -9.43 -35.84
CA ILE A 152 20.89 -8.46 -36.85
C ILE A 152 21.76 -9.20 -37.87
N GLU A 153 21.39 -9.17 -39.14
CA GLU A 153 22.10 -9.87 -40.25
C GLU A 153 22.34 -11.37 -40.02
N GLY A 154 21.37 -12.02 -39.33
CA GLY A 154 21.43 -13.46 -39.00
C GLY A 154 22.28 -13.81 -37.78
N ILE A 155 22.83 -12.84 -37.06
CA ILE A 155 23.61 -13.02 -35.83
C ILE A 155 22.72 -12.59 -34.64
N GLU A 156 22.66 -13.44 -33.64
CA GLU A 156 21.90 -13.16 -32.40
C GLU A 156 22.76 -12.38 -31.41
N TYR A 157 22.24 -11.25 -30.92
CA TYR A 157 22.88 -10.38 -29.93
C TYR A 157 22.03 -10.30 -28.67
N GLU A 158 22.66 -10.48 -27.51
CA GLU A 158 22.05 -10.19 -26.22
C GLU A 158 22.18 -8.69 -25.92
N LEU A 159 21.03 -8.04 -25.65
CA LEU A 159 20.98 -6.63 -25.33
C LEU A 159 21.39 -6.38 -23.89
N ARG A 160 22.23 -5.36 -23.66
CA ARG A 160 22.62 -4.88 -22.33
C ARG A 160 22.44 -3.38 -22.25
N GLU A 161 21.98 -2.91 -21.10
CA GLU A 161 21.89 -1.46 -20.87
C GLU A 161 23.29 -0.84 -20.81
N LYS A 162 23.46 0.26 -21.50
CA LYS A 162 24.70 1.04 -21.44
C LYS A 162 24.68 1.88 -20.16
N LYS A 163 25.56 1.57 -19.20
CA LYS A 163 25.76 2.36 -17.98
C LYS A 163 26.38 3.71 -18.28
#